data_12fab1679181e11da55d955e5a5e8480
#
_entry.id   12fab1679181e11da55d955e5a5e8480
#
_cell.length_a   1.000
_cell.length_b   1.000
_cell.length_c   1.000
_cell.angle_alpha   90.00
_cell.angle_beta   90.00
_cell.angle_gamma   90.00
#
_symmetry.space_group_name_H-M   'P 1'
#
loop_
_entity.id
_entity.type
_entity.pdbx_description
1 polymer ?
#
loop_
_entity_poly.entity_id
_entity_poly.type
_entity_poly.pdbx_seq_one_letter_code
_entity_poly.pdbx_strand_id
1 'polypeptide(L)'
;VAFHLATPRIDAISQVGTFPIISNSQFKKYKKGDTKMFEDKASEPIGTGPYVLKNFQKDSAATFVKNDKFKAKDGEYQIDNVVMKICDTSTELQELQKGTVDLLPQADNADKVGTASLDKNLTYNNYASSSMQYFIYNCEAGATADPAVRQALTFAIDRQSFVDSYYSFSKGSKDVKKTQP
;
A
#
# COMPACT_ATOMS: atom_id res chain seq x y z
N VAL A 1 21.34 -7.81 -11.29
CA VAL A 1 21.71 -6.38 -11.32
C VAL A 1 22.64 -6.10 -10.14
N ALA A 2 23.74 -5.42 -10.35
CA ALA A 2 24.65 -4.96 -9.30
C ALA A 2 24.50 -3.44 -9.15
N PHE A 3 24.45 -2.99 -7.90
CA PHE A 3 24.42 -1.57 -7.57
C PHE A 3 25.77 -1.18 -6.92
N HIS A 4 26.40 -0.15 -7.46
CA HIS A 4 27.64 0.43 -6.92
C HIS A 4 27.32 1.77 -6.29
N LEU A 5 27.54 1.87 -4.99
CA LEU A 5 27.31 3.10 -4.21
C LEU A 5 28.59 3.92 -4.15
N ALA A 6 28.47 5.23 -4.30
CA ALA A 6 29.63 6.13 -4.15
C ALA A 6 30.14 6.16 -2.70
N THR A 7 29.26 5.99 -1.73
CA THR A 7 29.59 5.91 -0.30
C THR A 7 28.77 4.80 0.35
N PRO A 8 29.31 4.09 1.36
CA PRO A 8 28.54 3.11 2.13
C PRO A 8 27.34 3.76 2.83
N ARG A 9 26.18 3.10 2.77
CA ARG A 9 24.95 3.55 3.42
C ARG A 9 24.26 2.36 4.10
N ILE A 10 23.84 2.56 5.34
CA ILE A 10 23.14 1.53 6.12
C ILE A 10 21.75 1.20 5.54
N ASP A 11 21.12 2.18 4.89
CA ASP A 11 19.81 2.07 4.27
C ASP A 11 19.83 1.65 2.79
N ALA A 12 21.01 1.31 2.26
CA ALA A 12 21.21 1.01 0.84
C ALA A 12 20.25 -0.07 0.31
N ILE A 13 20.09 -1.17 1.05
CA ILE A 13 19.24 -2.29 0.65
C ILE A 13 17.77 -1.85 0.56
N SER A 14 17.28 -1.11 1.54
CA SER A 14 15.90 -0.61 1.53
C SER A 14 15.67 0.44 0.45
N GLN A 15 16.66 1.27 0.16
CA GLN A 15 16.59 2.27 -0.90
C GLN A 15 16.55 1.65 -2.30
N VAL A 16 17.52 0.79 -2.63
CA VAL A 16 17.64 0.20 -3.97
C VAL A 16 16.71 -1.00 -4.18
N GLY A 17 16.37 -1.71 -3.11
CA GLY A 17 15.50 -2.90 -3.16
C GLY A 17 14.03 -2.59 -3.48
N THR A 18 13.62 -1.33 -3.36
CA THR A 18 12.26 -0.87 -3.72
C THR A 18 12.11 -0.51 -5.19
N PHE A 19 13.21 -0.39 -5.94
CA PHE A 19 13.12 -0.10 -7.37
C PHE A 19 12.67 -1.32 -8.17
N PRO A 20 11.56 -1.23 -8.92
CA PRO A 20 11.13 -2.31 -9.78
C PRO A 20 12.11 -2.48 -10.95
N ILE A 21 12.45 -3.72 -11.26
CA ILE A 21 13.27 -4.07 -12.43
C ILE A 21 12.36 -4.28 -13.62
N ILE A 22 12.51 -3.44 -14.64
CA ILE A 22 11.71 -3.51 -15.88
C ILE A 22 12.46 -4.23 -17.00
N SER A 23 11.72 -4.84 -17.91
CA SER A 23 12.30 -5.56 -19.05
C SER A 23 12.91 -4.63 -20.07
N ASN A 24 14.22 -4.75 -20.34
CA ASN A 24 14.89 -3.99 -21.38
C ASN A 24 14.27 -4.24 -22.77
N SER A 25 13.79 -5.44 -23.07
CA SER A 25 13.15 -5.74 -24.34
C SER A 25 11.89 -4.91 -24.58
N GLN A 26 11.17 -4.55 -23.54
CA GLN A 26 9.97 -3.75 -23.60
C GLN A 26 10.27 -2.26 -23.74
N PHE A 27 11.36 -1.77 -23.13
CA PHE A 27 11.64 -0.36 -22.99
C PHE A 27 12.81 0.16 -23.86
N LYS A 28 13.60 -0.71 -24.49
CA LYS A 28 14.81 -0.34 -25.25
C LYS A 28 14.59 0.68 -26.38
N LYS A 29 13.36 0.81 -26.88
CA LYS A 29 13.01 1.77 -27.95
C LYS A 29 12.79 3.20 -27.45
N TYR A 30 12.64 3.39 -26.15
CA TYR A 30 12.43 4.70 -25.56
C TYR A 30 13.76 5.37 -25.23
N LYS A 31 13.82 6.69 -25.32
CA LYS A 31 15.00 7.46 -24.93
C LYS A 31 15.13 7.49 -23.43
N LYS A 32 16.36 7.60 -22.93
CA LYS A 32 16.62 7.77 -21.50
C LYS A 32 15.90 9.02 -20.97
N GLY A 33 15.12 8.86 -19.91
CA GLY A 33 14.32 9.94 -19.29
C GLY A 33 12.96 10.19 -19.95
N ASP A 34 12.57 9.41 -20.96
CA ASP A 34 11.25 9.51 -21.57
C ASP A 34 10.21 8.82 -20.67
N THR A 35 9.33 9.62 -20.06
CA THR A 35 8.26 9.13 -19.16
C THR A 35 7.09 8.52 -19.92
N LYS A 36 6.94 8.79 -21.21
CA LYS A 36 5.88 8.26 -22.06
C LYS A 36 5.88 6.73 -22.13
N MET A 37 7.04 6.10 -21.90
CA MET A 37 7.16 4.66 -21.83
C MET A 37 6.26 4.03 -20.75
N PHE A 38 6.04 4.71 -19.63
CA PHE A 38 5.19 4.20 -18.55
C PHE A 38 3.72 4.24 -18.92
N GLU A 39 3.30 5.29 -19.60
CA GLU A 39 1.92 5.43 -20.11
C GLU A 39 1.63 4.37 -21.17
N ASP A 40 2.51 4.24 -22.17
CA ASP A 40 2.34 3.32 -23.30
C ASP A 40 2.34 1.84 -22.87
N LYS A 41 2.99 1.51 -21.75
CA LYS A 41 3.19 0.11 -21.31
C LYS A 41 2.51 -0.24 -19.98
N ALA A 42 1.81 0.70 -19.38
CA ALA A 42 1.09 0.48 -18.13
C ALA A 42 0.04 -0.65 -18.24
N SER A 43 -0.61 -0.79 -19.39
CA SER A 43 -1.62 -1.82 -19.66
C SER A 43 -1.06 -3.17 -20.14
N GLU A 44 0.25 -3.24 -20.42
CA GLU A 44 0.91 -4.45 -20.96
C GLU A 44 2.21 -4.78 -20.20
N PRO A 45 2.20 -4.88 -18.86
CA PRO A 45 3.41 -5.10 -18.10
C PRO A 45 3.97 -6.51 -18.36
N ILE A 46 5.29 -6.61 -18.51
CA ILE A 46 6.02 -7.88 -18.53
C ILE A 46 6.73 -8.03 -17.18
N GLY A 47 6.24 -8.96 -16.36
CA GLY A 47 6.78 -9.25 -15.04
C GLY A 47 7.41 -10.63 -14.95
N THR A 48 8.11 -10.86 -13.85
CA THR A 48 8.70 -12.16 -13.47
C THR A 48 8.00 -12.81 -12.28
N GLY A 49 6.87 -12.25 -11.88
CA GLY A 49 6.10 -12.71 -10.73
C GLY A 49 5.25 -13.96 -11.00
N PRO A 50 4.56 -14.46 -9.97
CA PRO A 50 3.74 -15.67 -10.03
C PRO A 50 2.48 -15.52 -10.90
N TYR A 51 2.09 -14.29 -11.20
CA TYR A 51 0.94 -13.99 -12.04
C TYR A 51 1.31 -13.06 -13.19
N VAL A 52 0.61 -13.22 -14.30
CA VAL A 52 0.70 -12.34 -15.49
C VAL A 52 -0.64 -11.64 -15.71
N LEU A 53 -0.58 -10.40 -16.16
CA LEU A 53 -1.77 -9.62 -16.51
C LEU A 53 -2.43 -10.23 -17.75
N LYS A 54 -3.67 -10.64 -17.65
CA LYS A 54 -4.50 -11.17 -18.75
C LYS A 54 -5.37 -10.10 -19.39
N ASN A 55 -5.97 -9.26 -18.56
CA ASN A 55 -6.86 -8.21 -19.02
C ASN A 55 -6.77 -7.00 -18.09
N PHE A 56 -6.79 -5.81 -18.64
CA PHE A 56 -6.81 -4.55 -17.92
C PHE A 56 -7.94 -3.68 -18.46
N GLN A 57 -8.89 -3.37 -17.59
CA GLN A 57 -9.96 -2.42 -17.86
C GLN A 57 -9.73 -1.20 -16.97
N LYS A 58 -9.33 -0.10 -17.59
CA LYS A 58 -9.07 1.15 -16.89
C LYS A 58 -10.26 1.52 -16.00
N ASP A 59 -10.00 1.98 -14.80
CA ASP A 59 -10.99 2.41 -13.80
C ASP A 59 -12.02 1.34 -13.38
N SER A 60 -11.78 0.07 -13.69
CA SER A 60 -12.67 -1.04 -13.39
C SER A 60 -11.96 -2.22 -12.74
N ALA A 61 -11.15 -2.96 -13.49
CA ALA A 61 -10.49 -4.14 -12.95
C ALA A 61 -9.22 -4.53 -13.72
N ALA A 62 -8.33 -5.23 -13.02
CA ALA A 62 -7.20 -5.95 -13.61
C ALA A 62 -7.35 -7.45 -13.31
N THR A 63 -7.31 -8.28 -14.34
CA THR A 63 -7.37 -9.73 -14.22
C THR A 63 -6.00 -10.34 -14.47
N PHE A 64 -5.58 -11.17 -13.54
CA PHE A 64 -4.31 -11.88 -13.59
C PHE A 64 -4.55 -13.39 -13.62
N VAL A 65 -3.66 -14.10 -14.29
CA VAL A 65 -3.63 -15.57 -14.34
C VAL A 65 -2.28 -16.07 -13.90
N LYS A 66 -2.19 -17.32 -13.44
CA LYS A 66 -0.93 -17.96 -13.10
C LYS A 66 0.10 -17.80 -14.22
N ASN A 67 1.33 -17.60 -13.82
CA ASN A 67 2.48 -17.58 -14.72
C ASN A 67 3.13 -18.97 -14.73
N ASP A 68 2.90 -19.77 -15.75
CA ASP A 68 3.43 -21.12 -15.91
C ASP A 68 4.97 -21.18 -15.92
N LYS A 69 5.63 -20.05 -16.16
CA LYS A 69 7.09 -19.93 -16.16
C LYS A 69 7.67 -19.60 -14.79
N PHE A 70 6.81 -19.22 -13.83
CA PHE A 70 7.25 -18.92 -12.47
C PHE A 70 7.36 -20.21 -11.66
N LYS A 71 8.54 -20.41 -11.05
CA LYS A 71 8.78 -21.53 -10.14
C LYS A 71 8.82 -21.01 -8.72
N ALA A 72 7.85 -21.38 -7.91
CA ALA A 72 7.84 -21.07 -6.48
C ALA A 72 8.91 -21.90 -5.75
N LYS A 73 9.56 -21.29 -4.75
CA LYS A 73 10.49 -22.00 -3.86
C LYS A 73 9.77 -22.94 -2.91
N ASP A 74 8.60 -22.55 -2.43
CA ASP A 74 7.91 -23.16 -1.29
C ASP A 74 6.57 -23.81 -1.68
N GLY A 75 6.45 -24.26 -2.91
CA GLY A 75 5.24 -24.91 -3.42
C GLY A 75 4.51 -24.13 -4.51
N GLU A 76 3.43 -24.70 -5.00
CA GLU A 76 2.61 -24.08 -6.05
C GLU A 76 1.59 -23.11 -5.47
N TYR A 77 1.36 -22.01 -6.18
CA TYR A 77 0.25 -21.10 -5.88
C TYR A 77 -1.08 -21.80 -6.19
N GLN A 78 -2.01 -21.77 -5.22
CA GLN A 78 -3.27 -22.51 -5.32
C GLN A 78 -4.31 -21.74 -6.17
N ILE A 79 -4.23 -20.41 -6.23
CA ILE A 79 -5.21 -19.57 -6.90
C ILE A 79 -4.83 -19.40 -8.36
N ASP A 80 -5.69 -19.82 -9.29
CA ASP A 80 -5.41 -19.74 -10.73
C ASP A 80 -5.64 -18.35 -11.31
N ASN A 81 -6.65 -17.64 -10.82
CA ASN A 81 -7.04 -16.33 -11.30
C ASN A 81 -7.15 -15.35 -10.13
N VAL A 82 -6.62 -14.16 -10.30
CA VAL A 82 -6.75 -13.05 -9.34
C VAL A 82 -7.37 -11.86 -10.07
N VAL A 83 -8.44 -11.30 -9.53
CA VAL A 83 -9.07 -10.09 -10.05
C VAL A 83 -8.90 -8.97 -9.04
N MET A 84 -8.19 -7.93 -9.43
CA MET A 84 -8.11 -6.69 -8.65
C MET A 84 -9.20 -5.75 -9.14
N LYS A 85 -10.27 -5.63 -8.37
CA LYS A 85 -11.41 -4.75 -8.64
C LYS A 85 -11.14 -3.37 -8.07
N ILE A 86 -11.39 -2.32 -8.85
CA ILE A 86 -11.41 -0.94 -8.36
C ILE A 86 -12.81 -0.66 -7.84
N CYS A 87 -12.91 -0.23 -6.59
CA CYS A 87 -14.16 0.17 -5.97
C CYS A 87 -13.96 1.45 -5.14
N ASP A 88 -15.06 2.12 -4.86
CA ASP A 88 -15.04 3.30 -4.01
C ASP A 88 -14.76 2.89 -2.56
N THR A 89 -13.93 3.67 -1.86
CA THR A 89 -13.56 3.40 -0.46
C THR A 89 -14.76 3.40 0.49
N SER A 90 -15.86 4.07 0.15
CA SER A 90 -17.10 4.06 0.93
C SER A 90 -17.89 2.76 0.81
N THR A 91 -17.68 1.97 -0.24
CA THR A 91 -18.44 0.75 -0.54
C THR A 91 -17.64 -0.54 -0.43
N GLU A 92 -16.30 -0.47 -0.36
CA GLU A 92 -15.42 -1.63 -0.41
C GLU A 92 -15.70 -2.69 0.68
N LEU A 93 -16.01 -2.28 1.92
CA LEU A 93 -16.37 -3.21 2.98
C LEU A 93 -17.70 -3.92 2.70
N GLN A 94 -18.67 -3.21 2.11
CA GLN A 94 -19.94 -3.81 1.73
C GLN A 94 -19.78 -4.83 0.59
N GLU A 95 -18.85 -4.58 -0.33
CA GLU A 95 -18.50 -5.53 -1.39
C GLU A 95 -17.92 -6.82 -0.79
N LEU A 96 -17.04 -6.70 0.21
CA LEU A 96 -16.51 -7.85 0.94
C LEU A 96 -17.61 -8.60 1.70
N GLN A 97 -18.48 -7.90 2.42
CA GLN A 97 -19.58 -8.51 3.17
C GLN A 97 -20.60 -9.24 2.28
N LYS A 98 -20.80 -8.74 1.06
CA LYS A 98 -21.67 -9.39 0.04
C LYS A 98 -21.00 -10.56 -0.67
N GLY A 99 -19.69 -10.76 -0.47
CA GLY A 99 -18.93 -11.80 -1.17
C GLY A 99 -18.68 -11.50 -2.64
N THR A 100 -18.78 -10.24 -3.07
CA THR A 100 -18.40 -9.82 -4.44
C THR A 100 -16.89 -9.63 -4.60
N VAL A 101 -16.17 -9.51 -3.48
CA VAL A 101 -14.73 -9.62 -3.37
C VAL A 101 -14.38 -10.52 -2.19
N ASP A 102 -13.25 -11.22 -2.27
CA ASP A 102 -12.81 -12.19 -1.26
C ASP A 102 -11.84 -11.57 -0.26
N LEU A 103 -11.18 -10.46 -0.62
CA LEU A 103 -10.14 -9.82 0.17
C LEU A 103 -10.21 -8.30 0.04
N LEU A 104 -10.20 -7.62 1.18
CA LEU A 104 -9.91 -6.20 1.30
C LEU A 104 -8.51 -6.08 1.92
N PRO A 105 -7.50 -5.64 1.15
CA PRO A 105 -6.11 -5.68 1.63
C PRO A 105 -5.82 -4.67 2.73
N GLN A 106 -6.65 -3.64 2.87
CA GLN A 106 -6.47 -2.59 3.86
C GLN A 106 -7.81 -2.01 4.29
N ALA A 107 -8.06 -1.97 5.59
CA ALA A 107 -9.14 -1.19 6.20
C ALA A 107 -8.53 0.12 6.74
N ASP A 108 -8.93 1.24 6.20
CA ASP A 108 -8.25 2.53 6.35
C ASP A 108 -8.79 3.41 7.48
N ASN A 109 -9.86 2.99 8.16
CA ASN A 109 -10.45 3.76 9.25
C ASN A 109 -11.08 2.88 10.34
N ALA A 110 -11.33 3.49 11.50
CA ALA A 110 -11.83 2.82 12.69
C ALA A 110 -13.20 2.15 12.48
N ASP A 111 -14.09 2.75 11.70
CA ASP A 111 -15.44 2.23 11.47
C ASP A 111 -15.41 0.95 10.64
N LYS A 112 -14.60 0.92 9.57
CA LYS A 112 -14.40 -0.29 8.76
C LYS A 112 -13.77 -1.40 9.58
N VAL A 113 -12.73 -1.10 10.35
CA VAL A 113 -12.07 -2.06 11.22
C VAL A 113 -13.03 -2.56 12.29
N GLY A 114 -13.78 -1.67 12.94
CA GLY A 114 -14.78 -2.01 13.93
C GLY A 114 -15.83 -2.95 13.36
N THR A 115 -16.38 -2.63 12.21
CA THR A 115 -17.40 -3.45 11.53
C THR A 115 -16.83 -4.81 11.11
N ALA A 116 -15.66 -4.83 10.46
CA ALA A 116 -15.04 -6.06 9.99
C ALA A 116 -14.63 -6.99 11.13
N SER A 117 -14.11 -6.45 12.25
CA SER A 117 -13.67 -7.23 13.40
C SER A 117 -14.81 -7.91 14.19
N LEU A 118 -16.03 -7.39 14.05
CA LEU A 118 -17.24 -7.92 14.69
C LEU A 118 -18.04 -8.85 13.77
N ASP A 119 -17.79 -8.84 12.48
CA ASP A 119 -18.49 -9.68 11.52
C ASP A 119 -17.96 -11.11 11.59
N LYS A 120 -18.83 -12.05 11.99
CA LYS A 120 -18.49 -13.48 12.15
C LYS A 120 -18.16 -14.19 10.83
N ASN A 121 -18.55 -13.60 9.71
CA ASN A 121 -18.30 -14.15 8.37
C ASN A 121 -16.98 -13.68 7.79
N LEU A 122 -16.31 -12.72 8.44
CA LEU A 122 -15.04 -12.17 7.99
C LEU A 122 -13.90 -12.61 8.90
N THR A 123 -12.74 -12.84 8.30
CA THR A 123 -11.49 -13.00 9.03
C THR A 123 -10.74 -11.69 9.00
N TYR A 124 -10.50 -11.11 10.18
CA TYR A 124 -9.75 -9.87 10.33
C TYR A 124 -8.34 -10.17 10.84
N ASN A 125 -7.34 -9.65 10.14
CA ASN A 125 -5.94 -9.74 10.54
C ASN A 125 -5.37 -8.34 10.76
N ASN A 126 -4.58 -8.19 11.82
CA ASN A 126 -3.91 -6.95 12.18
C ASN A 126 -2.40 -7.18 12.27
N TYR A 127 -1.62 -6.27 11.71
CA TYR A 127 -0.17 -6.29 11.78
C TYR A 127 0.39 -4.89 12.04
N ALA A 128 1.57 -4.81 12.66
CA ALA A 128 2.24 -3.54 12.87
C ALA A 128 2.78 -3.00 11.53
N SER A 129 2.39 -1.78 11.20
CA SER A 129 2.91 -1.05 10.04
C SER A 129 4.14 -0.22 10.43
N SER A 130 5.03 0.03 9.47
CA SER A 130 6.10 1.04 9.59
C SER A 130 5.64 2.45 9.22
N SER A 131 4.37 2.62 8.88
CA SER A 131 3.78 3.92 8.53
C SER A 131 3.56 4.77 9.78
N MET A 132 3.74 6.08 9.65
CA MET A 132 3.40 7.04 10.69
C MET A 132 2.61 8.20 10.08
N GLN A 133 1.73 8.80 10.87
CA GLN A 133 1.08 10.06 10.59
C GLN A 133 1.91 11.20 11.19
N TYR A 134 2.12 12.27 10.45
CA TYR A 134 2.91 13.40 10.91
C TYR A 134 2.44 14.73 10.33
N PHE A 135 2.75 15.82 11.02
CA PHE A 135 2.55 17.18 10.52
C PHE A 135 3.85 17.72 9.94
N ILE A 136 3.77 18.34 8.79
CA ILE A 136 4.90 19.04 8.17
C ILE A 136 4.70 20.54 8.33
N TYR A 137 5.65 21.20 8.94
CA TYR A 137 5.69 22.64 9.04
C TYR A 137 6.55 23.25 7.94
N ASN A 138 6.09 24.35 7.34
CA ASN A 138 6.95 25.15 6.48
C ASN A 138 8.01 25.85 7.35
N CYS A 139 9.27 25.45 7.21
CA CYS A 139 10.36 26.01 8.02
C CYS A 139 11.01 27.24 7.39
N GLU A 140 10.63 27.61 6.16
CA GLU A 140 11.28 28.68 5.41
C GLU A 140 10.45 29.98 5.39
N ALA A 141 9.14 29.90 5.57
CA ALA A 141 8.26 31.07 5.45
C ALA A 141 7.07 31.00 6.40
N GLY A 142 6.48 32.20 6.69
CA GLY A 142 5.30 32.36 7.53
C GLY A 142 5.61 32.20 9.02
N ALA A 143 4.57 32.09 9.85
CA ALA A 143 4.71 31.98 11.31
C ALA A 143 5.50 30.74 11.74
N THR A 144 5.43 29.66 10.98
CA THR A 144 6.13 28.39 11.26
C THR A 144 7.60 28.39 10.86
N ALA A 145 8.13 29.47 10.26
CA ALA A 145 9.57 29.66 10.11
C ALA A 145 10.28 29.78 11.47
N ASP A 146 9.59 30.32 12.47
CA ASP A 146 10.10 30.39 13.85
C ASP A 146 10.04 28.99 14.52
N PRO A 147 11.15 28.44 15.01
CA PRO A 147 11.20 27.19 15.75
C PRO A 147 10.30 27.17 16.99
N ALA A 148 10.18 28.31 17.71
CA ALA A 148 9.36 28.39 18.90
C ALA A 148 7.86 28.21 18.58
N VAL A 149 7.40 28.75 17.45
CA VAL A 149 6.03 28.55 16.96
C VAL A 149 5.78 27.09 16.62
N ARG A 150 6.68 26.43 15.92
CA ARG A 150 6.55 24.98 15.62
C ARG A 150 6.50 24.14 16.88
N GLN A 151 7.34 24.46 17.86
CA GLN A 151 7.36 23.77 19.15
C GLN A 151 6.04 23.98 19.90
N ALA A 152 5.54 25.20 19.98
CA ALA A 152 4.26 25.52 20.62
C ALA A 152 3.10 24.76 19.95
N LEU A 153 3.02 24.73 18.62
CA LEU A 153 2.02 23.98 17.88
C LEU A 153 2.11 22.48 18.17
N THR A 154 3.34 21.94 18.23
CA THR A 154 3.55 20.51 18.54
C THR A 154 3.06 20.14 19.94
N PHE A 155 3.28 21.00 20.94
CA PHE A 155 2.77 20.81 22.30
C PHE A 155 1.24 21.01 22.42
N ALA A 156 0.64 21.83 21.56
CA ALA A 156 -0.79 22.06 21.54
C ALA A 156 -1.62 20.88 20.98
N ILE A 157 -0.97 19.98 20.25
CA ILE A 157 -1.65 18.81 19.65
C ILE A 157 -1.79 17.70 20.69
N ASP A 158 -3.02 17.39 21.07
CA ASP A 158 -3.32 16.20 21.87
C ASP A 158 -3.31 14.94 21.00
N ARG A 159 -2.12 14.34 20.88
CA ARG A 159 -1.91 13.12 20.07
C ARG A 159 -2.70 11.94 20.61
N GLN A 160 -2.90 11.85 21.93
CA GLN A 160 -3.65 10.75 22.53
C GLN A 160 -5.13 10.82 22.13
N SER A 161 -5.76 11.98 22.23
CA SER A 161 -7.14 12.16 21.76
C SER A 161 -7.30 11.88 20.27
N PHE A 162 -6.31 12.24 19.45
CA PHE A 162 -6.32 11.89 18.03
C PHE A 162 -6.26 10.38 17.82
N VAL A 163 -5.35 9.66 18.51
CA VAL A 163 -5.25 8.19 18.43
C VAL A 163 -6.53 7.54 18.92
N ASP A 164 -7.09 8.01 20.03
CA ASP A 164 -8.30 7.44 20.63
C ASP A 164 -9.54 7.65 19.76
N SER A 165 -9.64 8.74 19.01
CA SER A 165 -10.79 8.98 18.14
C SER A 165 -10.64 8.39 16.74
N TYR A 166 -9.43 8.36 16.19
CA TYR A 166 -9.21 7.94 14.81
C TYR A 166 -8.80 6.46 14.68
N TYR A 167 -8.03 5.95 15.65
CA TYR A 167 -7.53 4.57 15.65
C TYR A 167 -8.12 3.69 16.76
N SER A 168 -9.11 4.18 17.51
CA SER A 168 -9.84 3.34 18.45
C SER A 168 -10.79 2.42 17.72
N PHE A 169 -10.48 1.15 17.79
CA PHE A 169 -11.34 0.11 17.26
C PHE A 169 -12.46 -0.17 18.27
N SER A 170 -13.63 -0.57 17.77
CA SER A 170 -14.81 -0.76 18.59
C SER A 170 -14.52 -1.60 19.84
N LYS A 171 -15.15 -1.21 20.94
CA LYS A 171 -15.12 -1.93 22.22
C LYS A 171 -15.57 -3.37 22.01
N GLY A 172 -14.64 -4.32 21.99
CA GLY A 172 -14.96 -5.75 21.83
C GLY A 172 -13.96 -6.57 21.03
N SER A 173 -13.16 -5.98 20.20
CA SER A 173 -12.07 -6.71 19.54
C SER A 173 -10.91 -6.92 20.50
N LYS A 174 -10.75 -8.15 20.99
CA LYS A 174 -9.64 -8.54 21.86
C LYS A 174 -8.28 -8.53 21.18
N ASP A 175 -8.25 -8.52 19.86
CA ASP A 175 -7.05 -8.77 19.06
C ASP A 175 -6.49 -7.52 18.35
N VAL A 176 -7.11 -6.37 18.53
CA VAL A 176 -6.66 -5.14 17.91
C VAL A 176 -5.58 -4.47 18.76
N LYS A 177 -4.36 -4.43 18.26
CA LYS A 177 -3.27 -3.69 18.89
C LYS A 177 -3.52 -2.19 18.75
N LYS A 178 -3.48 -1.48 19.86
CA LYS A 178 -3.61 -0.02 19.88
C LYS A 178 -2.44 0.64 19.14
N THR A 179 -2.73 1.63 18.35
CA THR A 179 -1.73 2.54 17.78
C THR A 179 -1.08 3.33 18.91
N GLN A 180 0.22 3.55 18.84
CA GLN A 180 0.96 4.38 19.81
C GLN A 180 0.81 5.86 19.43
N PRO A 181 0.64 6.79 20.39
CA PRO A 181 0.57 8.23 20.13
C PRO A 181 1.92 8.83 19.70
#